data_d4243e3144f296428df15f191ec0f9c4
#
_entry.id   d4243e3144f296428df15f191ec0f9c4
#
_cell.length_a   1.000
_cell.length_b   1.000
_cell.length_c   1.000
_cell.angle_alpha   90.00
_cell.angle_beta   90.00
_cell.angle_gamma   90.00
#
_symmetry.space_group_name_H-M   'P 1'
#
loop_
_entity.id
_entity.type
_entity.pdbx_description
1 polymer ?
#
loop_
_entity_poly.entity_id
_entity_poly.type
_entity_poly.pdbx_seq_one_letter_code
_entity_poly.pdbx_strand_id
1 'polypeptide(L)'
;MQLGMIGLGRMGADMVRRLTKGAQQCVVYDVQPAAVERLAQEGVTGASSLEDLVARLDKPRAVWLMVPAAVVDGTLEKLVPLLEPGDIVIDGGNSYYHDDIRRGADLAARKLHYVDVGTSGGVAGRERGYCLMIGGETQVVERLEPIFSTLAPGAAAAPATSGRNPGSSTAEQGFLHCGPLGAGHFVKMVHNGIEYGLMAAYAEGLNILRHADAGKHAREADAETSPLRRPQLYQYDFNLADIAEVWRRGSVIGSWLLDLIAGTLAGDADLQQYAGRVSDSGEGRWTMSAAIDEGVPAPVLSAVLFARFSSRGEADFANRVLSAMRHDFGGHAEKPAAPPASSQG
;
A
#
# COMPACT_ATOMS: atom_id res chain seq x y z
N MET A 1 27.82 -1.44 -3.01
CA MET A 1 27.38 -2.84 -3.07
C MET A 1 26.69 -3.07 -4.40
N GLN A 2 26.68 -4.31 -4.93
CA GLN A 2 25.98 -4.65 -6.17
C GLN A 2 24.66 -5.38 -5.83
N LEU A 3 23.58 -5.08 -6.59
CA LEU A 3 22.24 -5.65 -6.40
C LEU A 3 21.62 -6.02 -7.75
N GLY A 4 21.09 -7.23 -7.87
CA GLY A 4 20.19 -7.61 -8.96
C GLY A 4 18.78 -7.15 -8.65
N MET A 5 18.08 -6.47 -9.57
CA MET A 5 16.68 -6.10 -9.43
C MET A 5 15.84 -6.79 -10.49
N ILE A 6 14.86 -7.58 -10.07
CA ILE A 6 13.89 -8.25 -10.93
C ILE A 6 12.52 -7.60 -10.74
N GLY A 7 11.95 -7.11 -11.84
CA GLY A 7 10.70 -6.35 -11.83
C GLY A 7 10.94 -4.85 -11.79
N LEU A 8 10.74 -4.20 -12.94
CA LEU A 8 10.99 -2.78 -13.19
C LEU A 8 9.70 -1.98 -13.39
N GLY A 9 8.65 -2.39 -12.68
CA GLY A 9 7.43 -1.63 -12.57
C GLY A 9 7.66 -0.26 -11.91
N ARG A 10 6.58 0.45 -11.58
CA ARG A 10 6.65 1.81 -11.00
C ARG A 10 7.62 1.93 -9.83
N MET A 11 7.57 1.00 -8.87
CA MET A 11 8.45 1.07 -7.69
C MET A 11 9.86 0.53 -7.99
N GLY A 12 10.01 -0.63 -8.63
CA GLY A 12 11.30 -1.26 -8.87
C GLY A 12 12.26 -0.35 -9.66
N ALA A 13 11.79 0.28 -10.72
CA ALA A 13 12.60 1.23 -11.50
C ALA A 13 13.03 2.45 -10.66
N ASP A 14 12.16 2.98 -9.83
CA ASP A 14 12.47 4.14 -8.99
C ASP A 14 13.41 3.79 -7.83
N MET A 15 13.30 2.57 -7.28
CA MET A 15 14.29 2.05 -6.32
C MET A 15 15.68 1.93 -6.95
N VAL A 16 15.78 1.40 -8.18
CA VAL A 16 17.04 1.33 -8.93
C VAL A 16 17.65 2.73 -9.12
N ARG A 17 16.86 3.71 -9.55
CA ARG A 17 17.34 5.09 -9.72
C ARG A 17 17.86 5.69 -8.42
N ARG A 18 17.16 5.44 -7.30
CA ARG A 18 17.58 5.90 -5.98
C ARG A 18 18.88 5.21 -5.53
N LEU A 19 19.00 3.90 -5.74
CA LEU A 19 20.21 3.12 -5.45
C LEU A 19 21.41 3.61 -6.25
N THR A 20 21.23 3.81 -7.56
CA THR A 20 22.28 4.32 -8.46
C THR A 20 22.73 5.73 -8.07
N LYS A 21 21.79 6.61 -7.71
CA LYS A 21 22.10 7.95 -7.17
C LYS A 21 22.92 7.88 -5.87
N GLY A 22 22.70 6.86 -5.04
CA GLY A 22 23.45 6.58 -3.83
C GLY A 22 24.71 5.74 -4.05
N ALA A 23 25.25 5.70 -5.28
CA ALA A 23 26.45 4.98 -5.68
C ALA A 23 26.39 3.45 -5.49
N GLN A 24 25.21 2.85 -5.40
CA GLN A 24 25.04 1.40 -5.47
C GLN A 24 25.03 0.96 -6.94
N GLN A 25 25.57 -0.22 -7.22
CA GLN A 25 25.57 -0.78 -8.57
C GLN A 25 24.35 -1.69 -8.73
N CYS A 26 23.59 -1.53 -9.82
CA CYS A 26 22.41 -2.35 -10.10
C CYS A 26 22.55 -3.07 -11.44
N VAL A 27 22.20 -4.36 -11.43
CA VAL A 27 21.91 -5.15 -12.65
C VAL A 27 20.41 -5.40 -12.68
N VAL A 28 19.74 -5.06 -13.77
CA VAL A 28 18.29 -5.04 -13.81
C VAL A 28 17.71 -5.99 -14.86
N TYR A 29 16.62 -6.64 -14.52
CA TYR A 29 15.87 -7.51 -15.41
C TYR A 29 14.35 -7.33 -15.24
N ASP A 30 13.65 -7.38 -16.35
CA ASP A 30 12.18 -7.41 -16.41
C ASP A 30 11.74 -8.29 -17.58
N VAL A 31 10.58 -8.92 -17.46
CA VAL A 31 9.97 -9.68 -18.57
C VAL A 31 9.59 -8.79 -19.76
N GLN A 32 9.52 -7.48 -19.56
CA GLN A 32 9.31 -6.47 -20.60
C GLN A 32 10.66 -5.82 -20.96
N PRO A 33 11.26 -6.16 -22.11
CA PRO A 33 12.57 -5.63 -22.49
C PRO A 33 12.64 -4.09 -22.51
N ALA A 34 11.56 -3.42 -22.91
CA ALA A 34 11.48 -1.97 -22.91
C ALA A 34 11.67 -1.32 -21.53
N ALA A 35 11.36 -2.04 -20.44
CA ALA A 35 11.61 -1.54 -19.09
C ALA A 35 13.11 -1.58 -18.76
N VAL A 36 13.82 -2.62 -19.20
CA VAL A 36 15.27 -2.77 -19.07
C VAL A 36 15.99 -1.70 -19.90
N GLU A 37 15.58 -1.53 -21.16
CA GLU A 37 16.17 -0.55 -22.09
C GLU A 37 16.09 0.88 -21.54
N ARG A 38 14.96 1.29 -20.97
CA ARG A 38 14.81 2.62 -20.34
C ARG A 38 15.86 2.88 -19.26
N LEU A 39 16.10 1.93 -18.36
CA LEU A 39 17.11 2.08 -17.32
C LEU A 39 18.53 1.96 -17.86
N ALA A 40 18.75 1.15 -18.90
CA ALA A 40 20.04 1.06 -19.58
C ALA A 40 20.45 2.39 -20.23
N GLN A 41 19.49 3.13 -20.81
CA GLN A 41 19.71 4.49 -21.31
C GLN A 41 20.07 5.50 -20.20
N GLU A 42 19.69 5.22 -18.96
CA GLU A 42 20.07 6.00 -17.78
C GLU A 42 21.41 5.55 -17.17
N GLY A 43 22.14 4.61 -17.82
CA GLY A 43 23.45 4.12 -17.41
C GLY A 43 23.42 2.93 -16.45
N VAL A 44 22.26 2.29 -16.25
CA VAL A 44 22.13 1.07 -15.43
C VAL A 44 22.45 -0.16 -16.27
N THR A 45 23.11 -1.17 -15.68
CA THR A 45 23.41 -2.43 -16.38
C THR A 45 22.14 -3.26 -16.57
N GLY A 46 21.67 -3.39 -17.82
CA GLY A 46 20.57 -4.26 -18.19
C GLY A 46 20.98 -5.70 -18.40
N ALA A 47 20.12 -6.63 -18.06
CA ALA A 47 20.26 -8.06 -18.35
C ALA A 47 19.14 -8.53 -19.29
N SER A 48 19.50 -9.44 -20.21
CA SER A 48 18.57 -9.98 -21.23
C SER A 48 17.76 -11.20 -20.74
N SER A 49 18.23 -11.84 -19.67
CA SER A 49 17.58 -13.00 -19.04
C SER A 49 17.95 -13.10 -17.56
N LEU A 50 17.33 -14.02 -16.81
CA LEU A 50 17.72 -14.31 -15.43
C LEU A 50 19.13 -14.88 -15.34
N GLU A 51 19.55 -15.70 -16.30
CA GLU A 51 20.91 -16.24 -16.42
C GLU A 51 21.91 -15.11 -16.62
N ASP A 52 21.61 -14.16 -17.52
CA ASP A 52 22.48 -13.01 -17.78
C ASP A 52 22.56 -12.09 -16.55
N LEU A 53 21.43 -11.87 -15.84
CA LEU A 53 21.43 -11.12 -14.59
C LEU A 53 22.35 -11.78 -13.55
N VAL A 54 22.17 -13.09 -13.30
CA VAL A 54 22.96 -13.82 -12.30
C VAL A 54 24.43 -13.86 -12.67
N ALA A 55 24.79 -14.03 -13.95
CA ALA A 55 26.16 -14.05 -14.43
C ALA A 55 26.90 -12.72 -14.26
N ARG A 56 26.16 -11.59 -14.22
CA ARG A 56 26.73 -10.24 -14.06
C ARG A 56 26.89 -9.81 -12.59
N LEU A 57 26.36 -10.59 -11.64
CA LEU A 57 26.39 -10.26 -10.22
C LEU A 57 27.64 -10.86 -9.53
N ASP A 58 28.28 -10.05 -8.68
CA ASP A 58 29.38 -10.48 -7.83
C ASP A 58 28.87 -11.38 -6.71
N LYS A 59 29.62 -12.46 -6.42
CA LYS A 59 29.31 -13.42 -5.35
C LYS A 59 29.78 -12.91 -3.98
N PRO A 60 29.03 -13.24 -2.91
CA PRO A 60 27.69 -13.83 -2.89
C PRO A 60 26.68 -12.80 -3.35
N ARG A 61 25.79 -13.21 -4.25
CA ARG A 61 24.86 -12.34 -4.95
C ARG A 61 23.72 -11.90 -4.05
N ALA A 62 23.17 -10.71 -4.29
CA ALA A 62 21.92 -10.25 -3.71
C ALA A 62 20.93 -9.92 -4.84
N VAL A 63 19.78 -10.58 -4.85
CA VAL A 63 18.74 -10.41 -5.88
C VAL A 63 17.45 -9.97 -5.23
N TRP A 64 16.95 -8.82 -5.61
CA TRP A 64 15.70 -8.22 -5.12
C TRP A 64 14.58 -8.45 -6.10
N LEU A 65 13.47 -9.02 -5.63
CA LEU A 65 12.23 -9.23 -6.38
C LEU A 65 11.28 -8.09 -6.10
N MET A 66 10.87 -7.37 -7.15
CA MET A 66 9.85 -6.31 -7.12
C MET A 66 8.69 -6.67 -8.05
N VAL A 67 8.17 -7.87 -7.89
CA VAL A 67 7.13 -8.47 -8.72
C VAL A 67 5.83 -8.67 -7.93
N PRO A 68 4.67 -8.80 -8.59
CA PRO A 68 3.42 -9.13 -7.90
C PRO A 68 3.52 -10.45 -7.13
N ALA A 69 2.89 -10.53 -5.93
CA ALA A 69 2.93 -11.72 -5.07
C ALA A 69 2.56 -13.02 -5.78
N ALA A 70 1.60 -12.96 -6.70
CA ALA A 70 1.14 -14.13 -7.47
C ALA A 70 2.19 -14.75 -8.41
N VAL A 71 3.28 -14.04 -8.73
CA VAL A 71 4.31 -14.52 -9.65
C VAL A 71 5.65 -14.79 -8.97
N VAL A 72 5.76 -14.58 -7.65
CA VAL A 72 7.01 -14.76 -6.89
C VAL A 72 7.47 -16.21 -6.98
N ASP A 73 6.59 -17.19 -6.72
CA ASP A 73 6.95 -18.62 -6.75
C ASP A 73 7.46 -19.03 -8.14
N GLY A 74 6.77 -18.64 -9.22
CA GLY A 74 7.22 -18.93 -10.59
C GLY A 74 8.52 -18.21 -10.99
N THR A 75 8.82 -17.09 -10.35
CA THR A 75 10.11 -16.39 -10.51
C THR A 75 11.22 -17.16 -9.77
N LEU A 76 10.96 -17.62 -8.55
CA LEU A 76 11.88 -18.40 -7.75
C LEU A 76 12.21 -19.73 -8.40
N GLU A 77 11.23 -20.44 -8.98
CA GLU A 77 11.44 -21.70 -9.73
C GLU A 77 12.50 -21.56 -10.83
N LYS A 78 12.56 -20.40 -11.49
CA LYS A 78 13.53 -20.11 -12.55
C LYS A 78 14.86 -19.55 -12.04
N LEU A 79 14.81 -18.74 -10.98
CA LEU A 79 15.98 -18.05 -10.44
C LEU A 79 16.85 -18.97 -9.57
N VAL A 80 16.24 -19.74 -8.66
CA VAL A 80 16.94 -20.55 -7.65
C VAL A 80 17.93 -21.57 -8.24
N PRO A 81 17.65 -22.24 -9.38
CA PRO A 81 18.63 -23.13 -10.02
C PRO A 81 19.91 -22.41 -10.51
N LEU A 82 19.90 -21.09 -10.66
CA LEU A 82 21.02 -20.29 -11.14
C LEU A 82 21.88 -19.76 -10.00
N LEU A 83 21.39 -19.81 -8.76
CA LEU A 83 22.03 -19.29 -7.57
C LEU A 83 22.94 -20.33 -6.90
N GLU A 84 23.90 -19.86 -6.12
CA GLU A 84 24.86 -20.67 -5.39
C GLU A 84 24.73 -20.49 -3.87
N PRO A 85 25.19 -21.44 -3.06
CA PRO A 85 25.21 -21.31 -1.59
C PRO A 85 25.80 -19.97 -1.12
N GLY A 86 25.07 -19.28 -0.24
CA GLY A 86 25.43 -17.97 0.28
C GLY A 86 24.83 -16.79 -0.50
N ASP A 87 24.19 -17.03 -1.66
CA ASP A 87 23.44 -15.99 -2.36
C ASP A 87 22.15 -15.63 -1.58
N ILE A 88 21.68 -14.40 -1.77
CA ILE A 88 20.56 -13.82 -1.05
C ILE A 88 19.43 -13.48 -2.03
N VAL A 89 18.22 -13.93 -1.74
CA VAL A 89 17.01 -13.46 -2.40
C VAL A 89 16.24 -12.54 -1.45
N ILE A 90 15.81 -11.39 -1.96
CA ILE A 90 15.05 -10.38 -1.22
C ILE A 90 13.68 -10.26 -1.89
N ASP A 91 12.61 -10.53 -1.17
CA ASP A 91 11.24 -10.25 -1.62
C ASP A 91 10.82 -8.87 -1.09
N GLY A 92 10.72 -7.89 -1.99
CA GLY A 92 10.29 -6.53 -1.65
C GLY A 92 8.88 -6.20 -2.19
N GLY A 93 8.14 -7.19 -2.65
CA GLY A 93 6.75 -7.05 -3.09
C GLY A 93 5.77 -6.93 -1.93
N ASN A 94 4.49 -7.05 -2.23
CA ASN A 94 3.44 -7.19 -1.22
C ASN A 94 3.11 -8.68 -1.05
N SER A 95 4.03 -9.44 -0.46
CA SER A 95 3.86 -10.88 -0.24
C SER A 95 3.19 -11.18 1.10
N TYR A 96 2.56 -12.35 1.17
CA TYR A 96 1.99 -12.87 2.41
C TYR A 96 3.09 -13.52 3.25
N TYR A 97 3.25 -13.10 4.49
CA TYR A 97 4.35 -13.55 5.36
C TYR A 97 4.42 -15.07 5.58
N HIS A 98 3.29 -15.79 5.48
CA HIS A 98 3.29 -17.27 5.50
C HIS A 98 4.03 -17.85 4.31
N ASP A 99 3.90 -17.22 3.13
CA ASP A 99 4.62 -17.67 1.92
C ASP A 99 6.13 -17.40 2.07
N ASP A 100 6.52 -16.28 2.72
CA ASP A 100 7.92 -15.99 2.96
C ASP A 100 8.57 -17.03 3.87
N ILE A 101 7.89 -17.44 4.94
CA ILE A 101 8.35 -18.49 5.85
C ILE A 101 8.54 -19.80 5.10
N ARG A 102 7.59 -20.18 4.24
CA ARG A 102 7.68 -21.39 3.41
C ARG A 102 8.85 -21.29 2.41
N ARG A 103 8.92 -20.19 1.65
CA ARG A 103 9.97 -19.94 0.65
C ARG A 103 11.36 -19.94 1.28
N GLY A 104 11.49 -19.31 2.44
CA GLY A 104 12.74 -19.28 3.15
C GLY A 104 13.20 -20.66 3.63
N ALA A 105 12.29 -21.51 4.10
CA ALA A 105 12.64 -22.90 4.43
C ALA A 105 13.14 -23.67 3.22
N ASP A 106 12.48 -23.50 2.05
CA ASP A 106 12.86 -24.16 0.79
C ASP A 106 14.24 -23.67 0.30
N LEU A 107 14.53 -22.37 0.42
CA LEU A 107 15.82 -21.80 0.04
C LEU A 107 16.96 -22.19 1.01
N ALA A 108 16.66 -22.23 2.31
CA ALA A 108 17.63 -22.67 3.33
C ALA A 108 18.14 -24.10 3.11
N ALA A 109 17.27 -25.01 2.62
CA ALA A 109 17.65 -26.38 2.23
C ALA A 109 18.71 -26.39 1.11
N ARG A 110 18.82 -25.30 0.33
CA ARG A 110 19.81 -25.10 -0.73
C ARG A 110 20.97 -24.19 -0.29
N LYS A 111 21.05 -23.83 1.00
CA LYS A 111 22.02 -22.90 1.57
C LYS A 111 21.94 -21.49 0.96
N LEU A 112 20.76 -21.10 0.52
CA LEU A 112 20.45 -19.75 0.08
C LEU A 112 19.75 -19.00 1.21
N HIS A 113 19.91 -17.68 1.23
CA HIS A 113 19.25 -16.82 2.20
C HIS A 113 18.02 -16.17 1.59
N TYR A 114 16.97 -15.98 2.41
CA TYR A 114 15.76 -15.26 2.02
C TYR A 114 15.48 -14.13 3.01
N VAL A 115 15.15 -12.95 2.50
CA VAL A 115 14.83 -11.75 3.28
C VAL A 115 13.51 -11.18 2.74
N ASP A 116 12.56 -10.93 3.60
CA ASP A 116 11.32 -10.24 3.28
C ASP A 116 11.40 -8.77 3.64
N VAL A 117 10.97 -7.90 2.72
CA VAL A 117 11.06 -6.44 2.89
C VAL A 117 9.74 -5.76 2.55
N GLY A 118 8.96 -5.49 3.57
CA GLY A 118 7.78 -4.64 3.44
C GLY A 118 8.18 -3.21 3.11
N THR A 119 7.83 -2.76 1.91
CA THR A 119 8.22 -1.44 1.40
C THR A 119 7.02 -0.50 1.37
N SER A 120 7.13 0.67 2.02
CA SER A 120 6.16 1.76 1.97
C SER A 120 6.79 3.03 1.42
N GLY A 121 6.04 3.79 0.60
CA GLY A 121 6.52 5.02 -0.04
C GLY A 121 5.94 5.22 -1.45
N GLY A 122 5.47 4.14 -2.08
CA GLY A 122 4.84 4.17 -3.39
C GLY A 122 5.70 4.87 -4.45
N VAL A 123 5.07 5.60 -5.36
CA VAL A 123 5.74 6.34 -6.44
C VAL A 123 6.57 7.54 -5.93
N ALA A 124 6.26 8.07 -4.76
CA ALA A 124 7.02 9.17 -4.16
C ALA A 124 8.32 8.71 -3.48
N GLY A 125 8.53 7.41 -3.31
CA GLY A 125 9.70 6.85 -2.65
C GLY A 125 11.02 7.17 -3.35
N ARG A 126 11.01 7.42 -4.67
CA ARG A 126 12.19 7.85 -5.40
C ARG A 126 12.83 9.09 -4.78
N GLU A 127 12.02 10.07 -4.40
CA GLU A 127 12.49 11.35 -3.86
C GLU A 127 12.49 11.34 -2.33
N ARG A 128 11.42 10.87 -1.73
CA ARG A 128 11.21 10.90 -0.27
C ARG A 128 11.94 9.78 0.47
N GLY A 129 12.33 8.71 -0.21
CA GLY A 129 12.81 7.47 0.39
C GLY A 129 11.67 6.49 0.70
N TYR A 130 12.05 5.25 0.97
CA TYR A 130 11.15 4.16 1.29
C TYR A 130 11.27 3.77 2.75
N CYS A 131 10.16 3.68 3.46
CA CYS A 131 10.12 3.04 4.77
C CYS A 131 10.20 1.53 4.57
N LEU A 132 11.20 0.87 5.19
CA LEU A 132 11.50 -0.54 5.00
C LEU A 132 11.35 -1.31 6.31
N MET A 133 10.50 -2.33 6.29
CA MET A 133 10.27 -3.28 7.37
C MET A 133 10.85 -4.63 6.97
N ILE A 134 11.88 -5.11 7.65
CA ILE A 134 12.75 -6.17 7.16
C ILE A 134 12.65 -7.38 8.08
N GLY A 135 12.44 -8.56 7.49
CA GLY A 135 12.51 -9.85 8.16
C GLY A 135 13.60 -10.74 7.57
N GLY A 136 14.32 -11.47 8.43
CA GLY A 136 15.36 -12.37 7.96
C GLY A 136 16.44 -12.65 9.01
N GLU A 137 17.47 -13.40 8.61
CA GLU A 137 18.63 -13.67 9.45
C GLU A 137 19.42 -12.40 9.72
N THR A 138 19.76 -12.11 10.99
CA THR A 138 20.42 -10.86 11.40
C THR A 138 21.67 -10.56 10.60
N GLN A 139 22.58 -11.53 10.43
CA GLN A 139 23.82 -11.34 9.69
C GLN A 139 23.61 -11.01 8.20
N VAL A 140 22.56 -11.57 7.60
CA VAL A 140 22.19 -11.30 6.21
C VAL A 140 21.62 -9.90 6.07
N VAL A 141 20.73 -9.50 6.99
CA VAL A 141 20.15 -8.14 7.04
C VAL A 141 21.22 -7.08 7.25
N GLU A 142 22.15 -7.29 8.20
CA GLU A 142 23.30 -6.40 8.44
C GLU A 142 24.16 -6.22 7.20
N ARG A 143 24.42 -7.30 6.46
CA ARG A 143 25.16 -7.22 5.21
C ARG A 143 24.47 -6.36 4.14
N LEU A 144 23.13 -6.36 4.12
CA LEU A 144 22.31 -5.59 3.17
C LEU A 144 22.06 -4.13 3.63
N GLU A 145 22.52 -3.75 4.80
CA GLU A 145 22.31 -2.41 5.37
C GLU A 145 22.68 -1.26 4.41
N PRO A 146 23.77 -1.32 3.62
CA PRO A 146 24.09 -0.26 2.65
C PRO A 146 23.00 -0.05 1.58
N ILE A 147 22.25 -1.11 1.23
CA ILE A 147 21.12 -1.04 0.30
C ILE A 147 19.93 -0.38 1.01
N PHE A 148 19.59 -0.85 2.21
CA PHE A 148 18.45 -0.34 2.98
C PHE A 148 18.64 1.13 3.35
N SER A 149 19.82 1.52 3.82
CA SER A 149 20.13 2.91 4.16
C SER A 149 20.04 3.86 2.95
N THR A 150 20.46 3.39 1.77
CA THR A 150 20.35 4.16 0.51
C THR A 150 18.89 4.34 0.09
N LEU A 151 18.06 3.31 0.25
CA LEU A 151 16.65 3.36 -0.10
C LEU A 151 15.83 4.18 0.91
N ALA A 152 16.21 4.17 2.18
CA ALA A 152 15.48 4.83 3.26
C ALA A 152 15.49 6.37 3.14
N PRO A 153 14.52 7.06 3.78
CA PRO A 153 14.44 8.52 3.75
C PRO A 153 15.58 9.22 4.51
N GLY A 154 16.19 8.54 5.48
CA GLY A 154 17.21 9.11 6.36
C GLY A 154 16.62 9.86 7.56
N ALA A 155 17.44 10.10 8.59
CA ALA A 155 17.01 10.70 9.85
C ALA A 155 16.43 12.12 9.73
N ALA A 156 16.80 12.85 8.68
CA ALA A 156 16.28 14.19 8.43
C ALA A 156 14.81 14.23 7.95
N ALA A 157 14.22 13.09 7.63
CA ALA A 157 12.84 13.01 7.11
C ALA A 157 11.76 13.36 8.15
N ALA A 158 12.09 13.25 9.44
CA ALA A 158 11.20 13.64 10.52
C ALA A 158 11.99 14.20 11.72
N PRO A 159 11.38 15.05 12.58
CA PRO A 159 11.99 15.45 13.84
C PRO A 159 12.29 14.24 14.74
N ALA A 160 13.32 14.34 15.56
CA ALA A 160 13.65 13.32 16.53
C ALA A 160 12.49 13.08 17.52
N THR A 161 12.18 11.82 17.81
CA THR A 161 11.15 11.46 18.79
C THR A 161 11.62 11.79 20.20
N SER A 162 10.83 12.57 20.96
CA SER A 162 11.14 12.93 22.34
C SER A 162 11.30 11.67 23.22
N GLY A 163 12.34 11.63 24.02
CA GLY A 163 12.66 10.51 24.90
C GLY A 163 13.37 9.32 24.24
N ARG A 164 13.64 9.39 22.96
CA ARG A 164 14.43 8.38 22.24
C ARG A 164 15.89 8.81 22.19
N ASN A 165 16.83 7.86 22.44
CA ASN A 165 18.26 8.14 22.28
C ASN A 165 18.61 8.20 20.78
N PRO A 166 19.17 9.31 20.28
CA PRO A 166 19.57 9.42 18.88
C PRO A 166 20.60 8.35 18.49
N GLY A 167 20.40 7.75 17.31
CA GLY A 167 21.29 6.70 16.79
C GLY A 167 21.17 5.34 17.46
N SER A 168 20.18 5.14 18.33
CA SER A 168 19.96 3.85 19.01
C SER A 168 19.41 2.76 18.09
N SER A 169 18.88 3.13 16.93
CA SER A 169 18.25 2.19 15.98
C SER A 169 18.21 2.77 14.56
N THR A 170 18.29 1.89 13.58
CA THR A 170 18.09 2.22 12.14
C THR A 170 16.67 2.71 11.85
N ALA A 171 15.71 2.47 12.74
CA ALA A 171 14.34 2.98 12.62
C ALA A 171 14.29 4.51 12.45
N GLU A 172 15.23 5.24 13.04
CA GLU A 172 15.35 6.69 12.89
C GLU A 172 15.73 7.12 11.46
N GLN A 173 16.29 6.21 10.69
CA GLN A 173 16.62 6.42 9.27
C GLN A 173 15.48 5.98 8.35
N GLY A 174 14.44 5.32 8.87
CA GLY A 174 13.28 4.84 8.12
C GLY A 174 13.40 3.40 7.64
N PHE A 175 14.29 2.59 8.19
CA PHE A 175 14.32 1.15 7.98
C PHE A 175 14.58 0.40 9.30
N LEU A 176 14.04 -0.82 9.43
CA LEU A 176 14.16 -1.60 10.65
C LEU A 176 14.19 -3.10 10.35
N HIS A 177 15.14 -3.80 10.95
CA HIS A 177 15.09 -5.25 11.09
C HIS A 177 14.04 -5.58 12.16
N CYS A 178 12.85 -6.02 11.73
CA CYS A 178 11.69 -6.26 12.58
C CYS A 178 11.75 -7.61 13.32
N GLY A 179 12.56 -8.55 12.81
CA GLY A 179 12.66 -9.89 13.40
C GLY A 179 13.04 -10.97 12.39
N PRO A 180 12.75 -12.24 12.71
CA PRO A 180 13.02 -13.34 11.82
C PRO A 180 12.24 -13.24 10.52
N LEU A 181 12.48 -14.14 9.61
CA LEU A 181 11.82 -14.23 8.31
C LEU A 181 10.28 -14.21 8.44
N GLY A 182 9.65 -13.39 7.60
CA GLY A 182 8.21 -13.09 7.64
C GLY A 182 7.85 -11.85 8.48
N ALA A 183 8.75 -11.40 9.39
CA ALA A 183 8.45 -10.26 10.27
C ALA A 183 8.30 -8.94 9.51
N GLY A 184 9.03 -8.75 8.42
CA GLY A 184 8.95 -7.54 7.59
C GLY A 184 7.57 -7.40 6.93
N HIS A 185 7.14 -8.43 6.21
CA HIS A 185 5.81 -8.43 5.57
C HIS A 185 4.66 -8.50 6.58
N PHE A 186 4.86 -9.14 7.74
CA PHE A 186 3.87 -9.08 8.82
C PHE A 186 3.64 -7.64 9.30
N VAL A 187 4.71 -6.91 9.63
CA VAL A 187 4.60 -5.50 10.03
C VAL A 187 4.01 -4.65 8.91
N LYS A 188 4.40 -4.94 7.65
CA LYS A 188 3.89 -4.21 6.48
C LYS A 188 2.40 -4.43 6.26
N MET A 189 1.87 -5.65 6.39
CA MET A 189 0.43 -5.89 6.20
C MET A 189 -0.40 -5.18 7.26
N VAL A 190 0.06 -5.14 8.51
CA VAL A 190 -0.60 -4.38 9.60
C VAL A 190 -0.57 -2.87 9.31
N HIS A 191 0.58 -2.35 8.83
CA HIS A 191 0.69 -0.97 8.37
C HIS A 191 -0.38 -0.67 7.30
N ASN A 192 -0.58 -1.54 6.32
CA ASN A 192 -1.58 -1.34 5.28
C ASN A 192 -3.02 -1.46 5.82
N GLY A 193 -3.26 -2.31 6.81
CA GLY A 193 -4.54 -2.33 7.52
C GLY A 193 -4.85 -0.98 8.17
N ILE A 194 -3.88 -0.38 8.87
CA ILE A 194 -4.00 0.96 9.47
C ILE A 194 -4.22 2.02 8.37
N GLU A 195 -3.48 1.96 7.26
CA GLU A 195 -3.65 2.84 6.11
C GLU A 195 -5.09 2.81 5.57
N TYR A 196 -5.68 1.62 5.44
CA TYR A 196 -7.10 1.48 5.04
C TYR A 196 -8.04 2.21 6.01
N GLY A 197 -7.79 2.08 7.31
CA GLY A 197 -8.57 2.77 8.34
C GLY A 197 -8.49 4.29 8.22
N LEU A 198 -7.29 4.83 8.06
CA LEU A 198 -7.06 6.26 7.89
C LEU A 198 -7.74 6.80 6.62
N MET A 199 -7.60 6.09 5.50
CA MET A 199 -8.23 6.47 4.24
C MET A 199 -9.76 6.50 4.35
N ALA A 200 -10.36 5.51 5.00
CA ALA A 200 -11.80 5.45 5.19
C ALA A 200 -12.30 6.59 6.10
N ALA A 201 -11.61 6.88 7.19
CA ALA A 201 -11.96 7.97 8.09
C ALA A 201 -11.97 9.34 7.37
N TYR A 202 -10.96 9.62 6.54
CA TYR A 202 -10.96 10.82 5.71
C TYR A 202 -12.12 10.82 4.70
N ALA A 203 -12.35 9.70 4.02
CA ALA A 203 -13.40 9.61 3.02
C ALA A 203 -14.80 9.83 3.62
N GLU A 204 -15.10 9.21 4.75
CA GLU A 204 -16.36 9.38 5.47
C GLU A 204 -16.54 10.81 5.97
N GLY A 205 -15.49 11.40 6.58
CA GLY A 205 -15.50 12.79 7.06
C GLY A 205 -15.76 13.80 5.93
N LEU A 206 -15.03 13.67 4.82
CA LEU A 206 -15.22 14.52 3.65
C LEU A 206 -16.61 14.33 3.02
N ASN A 207 -17.13 13.09 3.01
CA ASN A 207 -18.48 12.81 2.51
C ASN A 207 -19.57 13.44 3.39
N ILE A 208 -19.41 13.46 4.72
CA ILE A 208 -20.29 14.18 5.64
C ILE A 208 -20.31 15.69 5.31
N LEU A 209 -19.14 16.29 5.09
CA LEU A 209 -19.03 17.70 4.72
C LEU A 209 -19.64 17.99 3.34
N ARG A 210 -19.48 17.08 2.38
CA ARG A 210 -20.09 17.17 1.04
C ARG A 210 -21.61 17.26 1.09
N HIS A 211 -22.24 16.58 2.06
CA HIS A 211 -23.69 16.54 2.24
C HIS A 211 -24.20 17.52 3.31
N ALA A 212 -23.38 18.47 3.75
CA ALA A 212 -23.77 19.46 4.75
C ALA A 212 -24.79 20.51 4.23
N ASP A 213 -25.12 20.46 2.95
CA ASP A 213 -26.16 21.23 2.28
C ASP A 213 -27.52 20.52 2.23
N ALA A 214 -27.65 19.36 2.85
CA ALA A 214 -28.83 18.49 2.80
C ALA A 214 -30.14 19.20 3.14
N GLY A 215 -30.10 20.31 3.87
CA GLY A 215 -31.27 21.13 4.21
C GLY A 215 -31.75 22.05 3.09
N LYS A 216 -30.95 22.22 2.02
CA LYS A 216 -31.34 23.01 0.83
C LYS A 216 -32.14 22.20 -0.17
N HIS A 217 -32.08 20.86 -0.05
CA HIS A 217 -32.75 19.96 -0.99
C HIS A 217 -34.08 19.50 -0.45
N ALA A 218 -35.11 19.55 -1.30
CA ALA A 218 -36.40 18.98 -0.98
C ALA A 218 -36.29 17.46 -0.82
N ARG A 219 -36.83 16.92 0.28
CA ARG A 219 -36.89 15.48 0.52
C ARG A 219 -38.34 15.03 0.49
N GLU A 220 -38.59 13.88 -0.10
CA GLU A 220 -39.89 13.23 0.01
C GLU A 220 -40.17 12.91 1.48
N ALA A 221 -41.40 13.22 1.90
CA ALA A 221 -41.94 12.89 3.23
C ALA A 221 -42.99 11.80 3.09
N ASP A 222 -42.61 10.56 3.28
CA ASP A 222 -43.46 9.38 3.20
C ASP A 222 -43.10 8.36 4.29
N ALA A 223 -43.79 7.22 4.29
CA ALA A 223 -43.55 6.15 5.27
C ALA A 223 -42.15 5.51 5.16
N GLU A 224 -41.44 5.69 4.04
CA GLU A 224 -40.14 5.11 3.76
C GLU A 224 -38.96 6.05 4.04
N THR A 225 -39.26 7.33 4.31
CA THR A 225 -38.21 8.37 4.43
C THR A 225 -38.21 9.02 5.81
N SER A 226 -37.11 8.93 6.51
CA SER A 226 -36.91 9.69 7.76
C SER A 226 -36.72 11.19 7.44
N PRO A 227 -37.58 12.10 7.95
CA PRO A 227 -37.45 13.51 7.66
C PRO A 227 -36.23 14.14 8.31
N LEU A 228 -35.64 15.10 7.63
CA LEU A 228 -34.63 15.96 8.23
C LEU A 228 -35.29 16.95 9.17
N ARG A 229 -35.16 16.73 10.50
CA ARG A 229 -35.93 17.47 11.51
C ARG A 229 -35.63 18.96 11.58
N ARG A 230 -34.41 19.38 11.23
CA ARG A 230 -33.91 20.76 11.33
C ARG A 230 -33.13 21.12 10.08
N PRO A 231 -33.76 21.25 8.90
CA PRO A 231 -33.06 21.53 7.64
C PRO A 231 -32.24 22.83 7.67
N GLN A 232 -32.66 23.82 8.49
CA GLN A 232 -31.91 25.07 8.66
C GLN A 232 -30.52 24.92 9.26
N LEU A 233 -30.17 23.75 9.85
CA LEU A 233 -28.85 23.47 10.39
C LEU A 233 -27.91 22.79 9.37
N TYR A 234 -28.40 22.51 8.18
CA TYR A 234 -27.66 21.81 7.11
C TYR A 234 -27.74 22.63 5.82
N GLN A 235 -27.20 23.85 5.86
CA GLN A 235 -27.27 24.83 4.76
C GLN A 235 -25.89 25.23 4.27
N TYR A 236 -24.86 24.41 4.50
CA TYR A 236 -23.48 24.79 4.24
C TYR A 236 -23.02 24.36 2.84
N ASP A 237 -22.38 25.27 2.12
CA ASP A 237 -21.64 24.99 0.90
C ASP A 237 -20.14 25.01 1.22
N PHE A 238 -19.60 23.87 1.54
CA PHE A 238 -18.19 23.79 1.90
C PHE A 238 -17.30 23.60 0.67
N ASN A 239 -16.22 24.36 0.61
CA ASN A 239 -15.10 24.07 -0.28
C ASN A 239 -14.22 23.00 0.37
N LEU A 240 -14.35 21.76 -0.08
CA LEU A 240 -13.60 20.62 0.50
C LEU A 240 -12.09 20.73 0.25
N ALA A 241 -11.67 21.32 -0.87
CA ALA A 241 -10.25 21.55 -1.15
C ALA A 241 -9.62 22.49 -0.11
N ASP A 242 -10.28 23.60 0.22
CA ASP A 242 -9.80 24.55 1.23
C ASP A 242 -9.84 23.96 2.65
N ILE A 243 -10.84 23.13 2.95
CA ILE A 243 -10.93 22.43 4.24
C ILE A 243 -9.78 21.41 4.37
N ALA A 244 -9.52 20.61 3.35
CA ALA A 244 -8.40 19.68 3.34
C ALA A 244 -7.05 20.43 3.45
N GLU A 245 -6.91 21.58 2.77
CA GLU A 245 -5.72 22.42 2.84
C GLU A 245 -5.49 22.98 4.25
N VAL A 246 -6.53 23.49 4.94
CA VAL A 246 -6.36 23.99 6.29
C VAL A 246 -6.04 22.89 7.29
N TRP A 247 -6.63 21.71 7.12
CA TRP A 247 -6.35 20.58 8.00
C TRP A 247 -4.92 20.05 7.86
N ARG A 248 -4.38 19.96 6.64
CA ARG A 248 -3.01 19.52 6.43
C ARG A 248 -1.95 20.50 6.97
N ARG A 249 -2.32 21.76 7.19
CA ARG A 249 -1.40 22.84 7.65
C ARG A 249 -1.12 22.86 9.15
N GLY A 250 -1.79 22.08 9.96
CA GLY A 250 -1.50 22.08 11.39
C GLY A 250 -2.55 21.43 12.27
N SER A 251 -3.53 20.74 11.71
CA SER A 251 -4.47 19.98 12.52
C SER A 251 -3.83 18.67 13.01
N VAL A 252 -4.39 18.11 14.09
CA VAL A 252 -3.95 16.83 14.67
C VAL A 252 -4.14 15.65 13.71
N ILE A 253 -5.01 15.77 12.71
CA ILE A 253 -5.22 14.76 11.67
C ILE A 253 -4.32 14.97 10.44
N GLY A 254 -3.35 15.89 10.48
CA GLY A 254 -2.39 16.07 9.40
C GLY A 254 -1.62 14.78 9.11
N SER A 255 -1.53 14.40 7.83
CA SER A 255 -0.81 13.20 7.38
C SER A 255 -0.45 13.31 5.90
N TRP A 256 0.47 12.47 5.44
CA TRP A 256 0.76 12.42 4.00
C TRP A 256 -0.46 11.99 3.16
N LEU A 257 -1.33 11.11 3.67
CA LEU A 257 -2.58 10.77 2.99
C LEU A 257 -3.49 11.99 2.81
N LEU A 258 -3.55 12.86 3.82
CA LEU A 258 -4.29 14.12 3.72
C LEU A 258 -3.64 15.09 2.73
N ASP A 259 -2.31 15.15 2.65
CA ASP A 259 -1.61 15.95 1.64
C ASP A 259 -1.97 15.52 0.22
N LEU A 260 -2.03 14.20 -0.02
CA LEU A 260 -2.39 13.63 -1.32
C LEU A 260 -3.82 13.96 -1.73
N ILE A 261 -4.80 13.76 -0.83
CA ILE A 261 -6.20 14.06 -1.14
C ILE A 261 -6.47 15.56 -1.29
N ALA A 262 -5.81 16.41 -0.52
CA ALA A 262 -5.90 17.85 -0.68
C ALA A 262 -5.44 18.31 -2.09
N GLY A 263 -4.33 17.74 -2.58
CA GLY A 263 -3.86 17.99 -3.94
C GLY A 263 -4.85 17.52 -5.01
N THR A 264 -5.46 16.35 -4.80
CA THR A 264 -6.47 15.80 -5.74
C THR A 264 -7.72 16.69 -5.78
N LEU A 265 -8.25 17.09 -4.61
CA LEU A 265 -9.44 17.94 -4.51
C LEU A 265 -9.21 19.35 -5.08
N ALA A 266 -8.00 19.86 -5.05
CA ALA A 266 -7.66 21.14 -5.66
C ALA A 266 -7.74 21.08 -7.21
N GLY A 267 -7.47 19.93 -7.80
CA GLY A 267 -7.55 19.71 -9.25
C GLY A 267 -8.93 19.22 -9.75
N ASP A 268 -9.64 18.44 -8.93
CA ASP A 268 -10.95 17.85 -9.24
C ASP A 268 -11.77 17.74 -7.96
N ALA A 269 -12.54 18.80 -7.64
CA ALA A 269 -13.31 18.90 -6.41
C ALA A 269 -14.40 17.82 -6.29
N ASP A 270 -14.89 17.30 -7.40
CA ASP A 270 -15.97 16.30 -7.48
C ASP A 270 -15.45 14.87 -7.68
N LEU A 271 -14.14 14.69 -7.84
CA LEU A 271 -13.48 13.40 -8.06
C LEU A 271 -14.09 12.60 -9.22
N GLN A 272 -14.51 13.30 -10.31
CA GLN A 272 -15.26 12.71 -11.43
C GLN A 272 -14.47 11.65 -12.22
N GLN A 273 -13.15 11.70 -12.17
CA GLN A 273 -12.28 10.70 -12.81
C GLN A 273 -12.27 9.35 -12.09
N TYR A 274 -12.87 9.22 -10.90
CA TYR A 274 -12.88 8.02 -10.09
C TYR A 274 -14.27 7.39 -10.01
N ALA A 275 -14.36 6.10 -10.32
CA ALA A 275 -15.63 5.36 -10.31
C ALA A 275 -16.05 4.84 -8.91
N GLY A 276 -15.31 5.14 -7.86
CA GLY A 276 -15.64 4.73 -6.49
C GLY A 276 -15.46 3.22 -6.20
N ARG A 277 -14.80 2.46 -7.08
CA ARG A 277 -14.52 1.01 -6.89
C ARG A 277 -13.14 0.85 -6.25
N VAL A 278 -13.10 0.46 -4.97
CA VAL A 278 -11.86 0.39 -4.20
C VAL A 278 -11.38 -1.06 -4.09
N SER A 279 -10.22 -1.33 -4.70
CA SER A 279 -9.57 -2.65 -4.64
C SER A 279 -8.88 -2.89 -3.30
N ASP A 280 -8.65 -4.16 -2.96
CA ASP A 280 -7.71 -4.59 -1.93
C ASP A 280 -6.67 -5.52 -2.57
N SER A 281 -5.42 -5.45 -2.12
CA SER A 281 -4.29 -6.25 -2.62
C SER A 281 -3.90 -7.40 -1.69
N GLY A 282 -4.73 -7.69 -0.68
CA GLY A 282 -4.61 -8.83 0.22
C GLY A 282 -4.22 -8.46 1.64
N GLU A 283 -3.45 -7.41 1.86
CA GLU A 283 -2.87 -7.06 3.17
C GLU A 283 -3.94 -6.82 4.25
N GLY A 284 -5.05 -6.15 3.89
CA GLY A 284 -6.18 -5.96 4.79
C GLY A 284 -6.82 -7.29 5.21
N ARG A 285 -6.90 -8.26 4.31
CA ARG A 285 -7.40 -9.61 4.60
C ARG A 285 -6.45 -10.36 5.53
N TRP A 286 -5.15 -10.33 5.24
CA TRP A 286 -4.13 -11.00 6.06
C TRP A 286 -4.03 -10.39 7.46
N THR A 287 -4.17 -9.07 7.58
CA THR A 287 -4.26 -8.38 8.87
C THR A 287 -5.46 -8.85 9.67
N MET A 288 -6.62 -9.04 9.04
CA MET A 288 -7.80 -9.58 9.72
C MET A 288 -7.63 -11.04 10.11
N SER A 289 -7.01 -11.87 9.27
CA SER A 289 -6.70 -13.26 9.61
C SER A 289 -5.79 -13.34 10.83
N ALA A 290 -4.73 -12.53 10.87
CA ALA A 290 -3.84 -12.46 12.02
C ALA A 290 -4.57 -12.01 13.28
N ALA A 291 -5.41 -10.96 13.21
CA ALA A 291 -6.19 -10.51 14.35
C ALA A 291 -7.14 -11.61 14.91
N ILE A 292 -7.72 -12.44 14.04
CA ILE A 292 -8.55 -13.58 14.42
C ILE A 292 -7.70 -14.66 15.09
N ASP A 293 -6.57 -15.03 14.49
CA ASP A 293 -5.68 -16.08 15.00
C ASP A 293 -5.06 -15.70 16.35
N GLU A 294 -4.74 -14.41 16.53
CA GLU A 294 -4.20 -13.85 17.78
C GLU A 294 -5.29 -13.57 18.84
N GLY A 295 -6.56 -13.62 18.49
CA GLY A 295 -7.68 -13.27 19.37
C GLY A 295 -7.75 -11.76 19.69
N VAL A 296 -7.26 -10.92 18.81
CA VAL A 296 -7.21 -9.46 19.00
C VAL A 296 -8.40 -8.79 18.31
N PRO A 297 -9.19 -7.92 19.00
CA PRO A 297 -10.30 -7.23 18.37
C PRO A 297 -9.83 -6.14 17.40
N ALA A 298 -10.35 -6.13 16.18
CA ALA A 298 -10.02 -5.15 15.14
C ALA A 298 -11.28 -4.61 14.42
N PRO A 299 -12.27 -4.02 15.16
CA PRO A 299 -13.54 -3.62 14.56
C PRO A 299 -13.42 -2.54 13.48
N VAL A 300 -12.49 -1.59 13.64
CA VAL A 300 -12.26 -0.53 12.64
C VAL A 300 -11.71 -1.12 11.35
N LEU A 301 -10.65 -1.93 11.44
CA LEU A 301 -9.99 -2.49 10.26
C LEU A 301 -10.88 -3.50 9.52
N SER A 302 -11.71 -4.26 10.23
CA SER A 302 -12.70 -5.14 9.60
C SER A 302 -13.76 -4.36 8.84
N ALA A 303 -14.34 -3.31 9.44
CA ALA A 303 -15.36 -2.50 8.80
C ALA A 303 -14.86 -1.88 7.49
N VAL A 304 -13.65 -1.33 7.48
CA VAL A 304 -13.09 -0.69 6.27
C VAL A 304 -12.71 -1.68 5.18
N LEU A 305 -12.32 -2.91 5.54
CA LEU A 305 -12.10 -3.97 4.56
C LEU A 305 -13.42 -4.37 3.88
N PHE A 306 -14.49 -4.58 4.64
CA PHE A 306 -15.81 -4.92 4.10
C PHE A 306 -16.42 -3.76 3.29
N ALA A 307 -16.17 -2.51 3.66
CA ALA A 307 -16.56 -1.35 2.84
C ALA A 307 -15.93 -1.39 1.43
N ARG A 308 -14.66 -1.84 1.30
CA ARG A 308 -14.03 -2.06 -0.01
C ARG A 308 -14.73 -3.15 -0.82
N PHE A 309 -15.19 -4.24 -0.18
CA PHE A 309 -15.97 -5.26 -0.87
C PHE A 309 -17.31 -4.69 -1.36
N SER A 310 -18.02 -3.95 -0.50
CA SER A 310 -19.27 -3.29 -0.85
C SER A 310 -19.12 -2.32 -2.02
N SER A 311 -18.00 -1.57 -2.08
CA SER A 311 -17.74 -0.62 -3.18
C SER A 311 -17.61 -1.28 -4.56
N ARG A 312 -17.42 -2.60 -4.61
CA ARG A 312 -17.31 -3.38 -5.86
C ARG A 312 -18.58 -4.11 -6.26
N GLY A 313 -19.67 -3.95 -5.50
CA GLY A 313 -20.97 -4.60 -5.75
C GLY A 313 -21.15 -5.92 -5.00
N GLU A 314 -20.21 -6.33 -4.16
CA GLU A 314 -20.30 -7.61 -3.43
C GLU A 314 -21.43 -7.62 -2.35
N ALA A 315 -22.03 -6.45 -2.06
CA ALA A 315 -23.18 -6.33 -1.18
C ALA A 315 -24.55 -6.41 -1.91
N ASP A 316 -24.59 -6.44 -3.23
CA ASP A 316 -25.82 -6.27 -4.01
C ASP A 316 -26.89 -7.33 -3.69
N PHE A 317 -26.49 -8.60 -3.56
CA PHE A 317 -27.42 -9.66 -3.21
C PHE A 317 -27.99 -9.48 -1.80
N ALA A 318 -27.15 -9.14 -0.83
CA ALA A 318 -27.59 -8.88 0.54
C ALA A 318 -28.58 -7.69 0.61
N ASN A 319 -28.31 -6.63 -0.15
CA ASN A 319 -29.21 -5.48 -0.25
C ASN A 319 -30.55 -5.88 -0.86
N ARG A 320 -30.59 -6.74 -1.91
CA ARG A 320 -31.83 -7.28 -2.48
C ARG A 320 -32.61 -8.13 -1.49
N VAL A 321 -31.94 -8.94 -0.68
CA VAL A 321 -32.58 -9.73 0.39
C VAL A 321 -33.24 -8.81 1.42
N LEU A 322 -32.55 -7.73 1.84
CA LEU A 322 -33.13 -6.75 2.76
C LEU A 322 -34.34 -6.07 2.16
N SER A 323 -34.28 -5.69 0.88
CA SER A 323 -35.42 -5.06 0.16
C SER A 323 -36.62 -6.01 0.07
N ALA A 324 -36.40 -7.28 -0.31
CA ALA A 324 -37.43 -8.30 -0.37
C ALA A 324 -38.08 -8.56 1.00
N MET A 325 -37.28 -8.70 2.06
CA MET A 325 -37.81 -8.86 3.43
C MET A 325 -38.67 -7.66 3.87
N ARG A 326 -38.29 -6.43 3.54
CA ARG A 326 -39.07 -5.24 3.85
C ARG A 326 -40.40 -5.23 3.08
N HIS A 327 -40.38 -5.64 1.81
CA HIS A 327 -41.59 -5.76 1.01
C HIS A 327 -42.52 -6.82 1.58
N ASP A 328 -42.04 -8.03 1.83
CA ASP A 328 -42.84 -9.16 2.27
C ASP A 328 -43.39 -8.98 3.70
N PHE A 329 -42.58 -8.38 4.58
CA PHE A 329 -42.96 -8.12 5.98
C PHE A 329 -43.92 -6.92 6.11
N GLY A 330 -43.65 -5.81 5.42
CA GLY A 330 -44.34 -4.53 5.64
C GLY A 330 -45.02 -3.94 4.42
N GLY A 331 -45.01 -4.58 3.25
CA GLY A 331 -45.54 -4.04 2.00
C GLY A 331 -44.75 -2.82 1.47
N HIS A 332 -43.52 -2.61 1.97
CA HIS A 332 -42.70 -1.48 1.60
C HIS A 332 -42.17 -1.60 0.16
N ALA A 333 -42.58 -0.70 -0.71
CA ALA A 333 -42.12 -0.66 -2.10
C ALA A 333 -40.68 -0.11 -2.18
N GLU A 334 -39.85 -0.74 -3.00
CA GLU A 334 -38.50 -0.23 -3.31
C GLU A 334 -38.63 1.06 -4.14
N LYS A 335 -37.95 2.13 -3.70
CA LYS A 335 -37.89 3.36 -4.47
C LYS A 335 -37.01 3.20 -5.71
N PRO A 336 -37.41 3.79 -6.87
CA PRO A 336 -36.54 3.79 -8.03
C PRO A 336 -35.19 4.45 -7.71
N ALA A 337 -34.10 3.94 -8.31
CA ALA A 337 -32.80 4.57 -8.18
C ALA A 337 -32.87 6.04 -8.62
N ALA A 338 -32.29 6.94 -7.84
CA ALA A 338 -32.21 8.35 -8.23
C ALA A 338 -31.49 8.44 -9.60
N PRO A 339 -32.00 9.25 -10.54
CA PRO A 339 -31.30 9.47 -11.80
C PRO A 339 -29.88 10.00 -11.51
N PRO A 340 -28.88 9.62 -12.31
CA PRO A 340 -27.55 10.17 -12.14
C PRO A 340 -27.63 11.70 -12.17
N ALA A 341 -26.92 12.36 -11.24
CA ALA A 341 -26.89 13.82 -11.15
C ALA A 341 -26.57 14.36 -12.56
N SER A 342 -27.52 15.09 -13.14
CA SER A 342 -27.31 15.76 -14.43
C SER A 342 -26.17 16.75 -14.24
N SER A 343 -25.11 16.57 -15.01
CA SER A 343 -24.06 17.59 -15.18
C SER A 343 -24.74 18.86 -15.67
N GLN A 344 -25.10 19.76 -14.76
CA GLN A 344 -25.43 21.12 -15.13
C GLN A 344 -24.11 21.81 -15.44
N GLY A 345 -23.95 22.21 -16.73
CA GLY A 345 -22.78 22.81 -17.32
C GLY A 345 -22.42 24.20 -16.79
#